data_b5f3c9a96fe37bb76b9e3e0a09fe4f6c
#
_entry.id   b5f3c9a96fe37bb76b9e3e0a09fe4f6c
#
_cell.length_a   1.000
_cell.length_b   1.000
_cell.length_c   1.000
_cell.angle_alpha   90.00
_cell.angle_beta   90.00
_cell.angle_gamma   90.00
#
_symmetry.space_group_name_H-M   'P 1'
#
loop_
_entity.id
_entity.type
_entity.pdbx_description
1 polymer ?
#
loop_
_entity_poly.entity_id
_entity_poly.type
_entity_poly.pdbx_seq_one_letter_code
_entity_poly.pdbx_strand_id
1 'polypeptide(L)'
;KITLMEDSYTWTPSGSYLKAGLDVNFYDNWFGMNNMIFGGFRLARAHYEVKTESMMWYDSNRYWHPDQYAVATEIPGPVSGLKAHWVEAVVGIKAELFKNVYLGGSVRLGYLVSAPKLINAPNHWIPGFNTVTDEARFGSSYQYQLSYLVPLFERPKVYRKKKPQLESGGEDPFSGSRNMGQSGFRDSGF
;
A
#
# COMPACT_ATOMS: atom_id res chain seq x y z
N LYS A 1 19.49 -12.34 1.01
CA LYS A 1 20.21 -12.63 -0.25
C LYS A 1 19.22 -13.31 -1.20
N ILE A 2 18.99 -12.73 -2.36
CA ILE A 2 18.13 -13.31 -3.40
C ILE A 2 19.03 -13.60 -4.60
N THR A 3 18.99 -14.81 -5.10
CA THR A 3 19.71 -15.21 -6.31
C THR A 3 18.70 -15.37 -7.42
N LEU A 4 18.88 -14.68 -8.52
CA LEU A 4 18.07 -14.76 -9.71
C LEU A 4 18.81 -15.55 -10.78
N MET A 5 18.12 -16.48 -11.40
CA MET A 5 18.63 -17.29 -12.51
C MET A 5 17.81 -16.96 -13.75
N GLU A 6 18.47 -16.48 -14.77
CA GLU A 6 17.99 -16.51 -16.15
C GLU A 6 18.81 -17.53 -16.92
N ASP A 7 18.34 -17.97 -18.08
CA ASP A 7 18.95 -19.04 -18.89
C ASP A 7 20.46 -18.85 -19.17
N SER A 8 20.94 -17.60 -19.06
CA SER A 8 22.31 -17.23 -19.39
C SER A 8 23.09 -16.58 -18.23
N TYR A 9 22.42 -16.16 -17.15
CA TYR A 9 23.08 -15.37 -16.10
C TYR A 9 22.56 -15.74 -14.72
N THR A 10 23.47 -15.78 -13.76
CA THR A 10 23.13 -15.87 -12.33
C THR A 10 23.78 -14.72 -11.60
N TRP A 11 22.98 -13.90 -10.92
CA TRP A 11 23.48 -12.80 -10.11
C TRP A 11 22.82 -12.76 -8.75
N THR A 12 23.56 -12.21 -7.80
CA THR A 12 23.11 -12.05 -6.43
C THR A 12 23.13 -10.56 -6.09
N PRO A 13 21.97 -9.91 -5.98
CA PRO A 13 21.89 -8.57 -5.44
C PRO A 13 21.99 -8.61 -3.92
N SER A 14 22.70 -7.65 -3.33
CA SER A 14 22.75 -7.42 -1.89
C SER A 14 22.72 -5.94 -1.59
N GLY A 15 22.06 -5.53 -0.49
CA GLY A 15 21.96 -4.12 -0.14
C GLY A 15 20.90 -3.83 0.90
N SER A 16 20.70 -2.54 1.13
CA SER A 16 19.72 -2.01 2.06
C SER A 16 18.79 -1.02 1.36
N TYR A 17 17.58 -0.87 1.92
CA TYR A 17 16.64 0.14 1.45
C TYR A 17 15.96 0.83 2.62
N LEU A 18 15.53 2.06 2.36
CA LEU A 18 14.74 2.87 3.28
C LEU A 18 13.46 3.32 2.58
N LYS A 19 12.34 3.21 3.29
CA LYS A 19 11.03 3.71 2.83
C LYS A 19 10.45 4.63 3.89
N ALA A 20 9.93 5.77 3.46
CA ALA A 20 9.20 6.70 4.30
C ALA A 20 7.91 7.14 3.61
N GLY A 21 6.85 7.34 4.36
CA GLY A 21 5.57 7.76 3.78
C GLY A 21 4.48 7.94 4.81
N LEU A 22 3.27 8.21 4.30
CA LEU A 22 2.09 8.50 5.08
C LEU A 22 0.94 7.61 4.65
N ASP A 23 0.12 7.20 5.63
CA ASP A 23 -1.11 6.46 5.42
C ASP A 23 -2.30 7.30 5.89
N VAL A 24 -3.36 7.30 5.11
CA VAL A 24 -4.63 7.94 5.43
C VAL A 24 -5.67 6.86 5.59
N ASN A 25 -6.38 6.88 6.70
CA ASN A 25 -7.51 5.99 6.92
C ASN A 25 -8.74 6.55 6.22
N PHE A 26 -9.35 5.76 5.33
CA PHE A 26 -10.54 6.14 4.58
C PHE A 26 -11.85 5.64 5.19
N TYR A 27 -11.77 4.82 6.21
CA TYR A 27 -12.95 4.15 6.76
C TYR A 27 -13.08 4.37 8.26
N ASP A 28 -14.31 4.71 8.70
CA ASP A 28 -14.63 4.78 10.12
C ASP A 28 -14.63 3.37 10.74
N ASN A 29 -14.29 3.32 12.03
CA ASN A 29 -14.26 2.06 12.77
C ASN A 29 -15.62 1.37 12.74
N TRP A 30 -15.64 0.09 12.31
CA TRP A 30 -16.82 -0.76 12.40
C TRP A 30 -16.74 -1.66 13.64
N PHE A 31 -17.89 -2.09 14.14
CA PHE A 31 -18.04 -2.96 15.32
C PHE A 31 -17.34 -2.46 16.60
N GLY A 32 -17.08 -1.16 16.74
CA GLY A 32 -16.39 -0.62 17.91
C GLY A 32 -14.92 -1.04 18.06
N MET A 33 -14.38 -1.76 17.09
CA MET A 33 -12.96 -2.15 17.01
C MET A 33 -12.16 -1.11 16.23
N ASN A 34 -10.84 -1.07 16.44
CA ASN A 34 -9.95 -0.13 15.76
C ASN A 34 -9.50 -0.68 14.39
N ASN A 35 -10.46 -0.95 13.52
CA ASN A 35 -10.20 -1.38 12.16
C ASN A 35 -9.92 -0.20 11.24
N MET A 36 -9.14 -0.44 10.19
CA MET A 36 -8.82 0.63 9.25
C MET A 36 -8.66 0.08 7.84
N ILE A 37 -9.21 0.81 6.87
CA ILE A 37 -8.88 0.66 5.46
C ILE A 37 -8.10 1.91 5.08
N PHE A 38 -6.87 1.72 4.64
CA PHE A 38 -5.97 2.84 4.40
C PHE A 38 -5.42 2.83 3.00
N GLY A 39 -5.13 4.01 2.53
CA GLY A 39 -4.29 4.25 1.38
C GLY A 39 -3.11 5.12 1.77
N GLY A 40 -2.01 4.94 1.10
CA GLY A 40 -0.81 5.67 1.45
C GLY A 40 0.13 5.85 0.28
N PHE A 41 1.12 6.66 0.53
CA PHE A 41 2.18 6.97 -0.40
C PHE A 41 3.53 6.80 0.29
N ARG A 42 4.49 6.23 -0.41
CA ARG A 42 5.85 6.00 0.08
C ARG A 42 6.87 6.56 -0.91
N LEU A 43 7.90 7.17 -0.37
CA LEU A 43 9.15 7.44 -1.07
C LEU A 43 10.18 6.42 -0.60
N ALA A 44 10.92 5.87 -1.54
CA ALA A 44 11.87 4.82 -1.24
C ALA A 44 13.20 5.03 -1.95
N ARG A 45 14.26 4.56 -1.29
CA ARG A 45 15.63 4.57 -1.81
C ARG A 45 16.33 3.27 -1.42
N ALA A 46 17.03 2.67 -2.37
CA ALA A 46 17.96 1.57 -2.11
C ALA A 46 19.40 1.99 -2.39
N HIS A 47 20.30 1.35 -1.62
CA HIS A 47 21.72 1.31 -1.89
C HIS A 47 22.13 -0.15 -1.93
N TYR A 48 22.68 -0.60 -3.06
CA TYR A 48 22.89 -2.01 -3.30
C TYR A 48 24.09 -2.28 -4.21
N GLU A 49 24.48 -3.54 -4.28
CA GLU A 49 25.47 -4.06 -5.19
C GLU A 49 24.92 -5.30 -5.90
N VAL A 50 25.43 -5.57 -7.07
CA VAL A 50 25.10 -6.77 -7.86
C VAL A 50 26.38 -7.53 -8.14
N LYS A 51 26.42 -8.80 -7.72
CA LYS A 51 27.50 -9.72 -8.00
C LYS A 51 27.05 -10.73 -9.03
N THR A 52 27.73 -10.82 -10.16
CA THR A 52 27.53 -11.89 -11.15
C THR A 52 28.23 -13.15 -10.66
N GLU A 53 27.51 -14.27 -10.54
CA GLU A 53 28.07 -15.55 -10.08
C GLU A 53 28.39 -16.49 -11.25
N SER A 54 27.58 -16.47 -12.30
CA SER A 54 27.82 -17.21 -13.52
C SER A 54 27.26 -16.46 -14.72
N MET A 55 27.90 -16.65 -15.85
CA MET A 55 27.50 -16.11 -17.13
C MET A 55 27.73 -17.13 -18.19
N MET A 56 26.74 -17.41 -19.02
CA MET A 56 26.85 -18.27 -20.18
C MET A 56 26.45 -17.48 -21.41
N TRP A 57 27.16 -17.66 -22.50
CA TRP A 57 26.80 -17.08 -23.78
C TRP A 57 26.60 -18.15 -24.84
N TYR A 58 25.79 -17.86 -25.82
CA TYR A 58 25.61 -18.70 -26.98
C TYR A 58 26.87 -18.61 -27.85
N ASP A 59 27.52 -19.76 -28.07
CA ASP A 59 28.71 -19.86 -28.94
C ASP A 59 28.34 -20.52 -30.27
N SER A 60 28.26 -19.71 -31.31
CA SER A 60 27.93 -20.18 -32.66
C SER A 60 28.96 -21.15 -33.26
N ASN A 61 30.18 -21.16 -32.75
CA ASN A 61 31.24 -22.08 -33.17
C ASN A 61 31.07 -23.49 -32.59
N ARG A 62 30.16 -23.66 -31.61
CA ARG A 62 29.85 -24.94 -30.96
C ARG A 62 28.63 -25.64 -31.58
N TYR A 63 28.32 -25.40 -32.85
CA TYR A 63 27.13 -25.93 -33.51
C TYR A 63 26.97 -27.46 -33.40
N TRP A 64 28.06 -28.22 -33.40
CA TRP A 64 28.07 -29.68 -33.25
C TRP A 64 28.21 -30.17 -31.81
N HIS A 65 28.30 -29.30 -30.85
CA HIS A 65 28.40 -29.66 -29.43
C HIS A 65 26.99 -29.78 -28.81
N PRO A 66 26.74 -30.77 -27.92
CA PRO A 66 25.44 -30.90 -27.27
C PRO A 66 25.10 -29.66 -26.43
N ASP A 67 26.11 -28.93 -25.95
CA ASP A 67 25.94 -27.69 -25.23
C ASP A 67 26.36 -26.49 -26.11
N GLN A 68 25.40 -25.76 -26.63
CA GLN A 68 25.69 -24.57 -27.43
C GLN A 68 26.04 -23.35 -26.57
N TYR A 69 25.92 -23.46 -25.25
CA TYR A 69 26.26 -22.41 -24.32
C TYR A 69 27.67 -22.65 -23.73
N ALA A 70 28.52 -21.64 -23.83
CA ALA A 70 29.82 -21.63 -23.18
C ALA A 70 29.74 -20.85 -21.85
N VAL A 71 30.34 -21.45 -20.82
CA VAL A 71 30.50 -20.74 -19.53
C VAL A 71 31.59 -19.69 -19.67
N ALA A 72 31.31 -18.47 -19.20
CA ALA A 72 32.31 -17.42 -19.21
C ALA A 72 33.51 -17.79 -18.34
N THR A 73 34.69 -17.68 -18.92
CA THR A 73 35.94 -17.91 -18.20
C THR A 73 36.29 -16.73 -17.30
N GLU A 74 35.84 -15.51 -17.70
CA GLU A 74 36.00 -14.30 -16.92
C GLU A 74 34.61 -13.78 -16.53
N ILE A 75 34.34 -13.75 -15.23
CA ILE A 75 33.10 -13.21 -14.69
C ILE A 75 33.36 -11.76 -14.30
N PRO A 76 32.51 -10.81 -14.75
CA PRO A 76 32.63 -9.41 -14.33
C PRO A 76 32.61 -9.30 -12.81
N GLY A 77 33.47 -8.45 -12.26
CA GLY A 77 33.52 -8.19 -10.83
C GLY A 77 32.18 -7.57 -10.32
N PRO A 78 31.99 -7.56 -9.00
CA PRO A 78 30.80 -6.99 -8.40
C PRO A 78 30.68 -5.50 -8.71
N VAL A 79 29.49 -5.05 -9.10
CA VAL A 79 29.18 -3.64 -9.31
C VAL A 79 28.53 -3.12 -8.03
N SER A 80 29.25 -2.29 -7.30
CA SER A 80 28.83 -1.72 -6.02
C SER A 80 28.45 -0.23 -6.14
N GLY A 81 27.84 0.31 -5.08
CA GLY A 81 27.48 1.73 -5.02
C GLY A 81 26.25 2.10 -5.83
N LEU A 82 25.45 1.15 -6.25
CA LEU A 82 24.24 1.35 -7.01
C LEU A 82 23.17 2.01 -6.14
N LYS A 83 22.42 2.96 -6.71
CA LYS A 83 21.36 3.69 -6.02
C LYS A 83 20.09 3.67 -6.87
N ALA A 84 18.99 3.29 -6.26
CA ALA A 84 17.69 3.36 -6.90
C ALA A 84 16.72 4.18 -6.06
N HIS A 85 15.79 4.87 -6.72
CA HIS A 85 14.75 5.68 -6.11
C HIS A 85 13.41 5.33 -6.75
N TRP A 86 12.38 5.16 -5.94
CA TRP A 86 11.04 4.88 -6.44
C TRP A 86 9.98 5.47 -5.51
N VAL A 87 8.77 5.52 -6.02
CA VAL A 87 7.57 5.91 -5.28
C VAL A 87 6.63 4.73 -5.22
N GLU A 88 5.86 4.60 -4.14
CA GLU A 88 4.88 3.52 -4.00
C GLU A 88 3.53 4.11 -3.59
N ALA A 89 2.48 3.65 -4.25
CA ALA A 89 1.12 3.73 -3.77
C ALA A 89 0.79 2.46 -3.00
N VAL A 90 0.13 2.60 -1.87
CA VAL A 90 -0.20 1.50 -0.96
C VAL A 90 -1.68 1.53 -0.66
N VAL A 91 -2.33 0.37 -0.73
CA VAL A 91 -3.70 0.18 -0.24
C VAL A 91 -3.69 -1.02 0.68
N GLY A 92 -4.34 -0.90 1.82
CA GLY A 92 -4.35 -1.98 2.80
C GLY A 92 -5.53 -1.93 3.74
N ILE A 93 -5.68 -3.04 4.42
CA ILE A 93 -6.66 -3.25 5.49
C ILE A 93 -5.91 -3.69 6.75
N LYS A 94 -6.37 -3.21 7.88
CA LYS A 94 -5.88 -3.59 9.20
C LYS A 94 -7.07 -3.82 10.11
N ALA A 95 -7.17 -5.01 10.67
CA ALA A 95 -8.25 -5.43 11.54
C ALA A 95 -7.72 -5.78 12.94
N GLU A 96 -8.44 -5.39 13.97
CA GLU A 96 -8.16 -5.76 15.35
C GLU A 96 -8.71 -7.18 15.58
N LEU A 97 -7.82 -8.15 15.85
CA LEU A 97 -8.20 -9.52 16.16
C LEU A 97 -8.49 -9.69 17.65
N PHE A 98 -7.63 -9.10 18.48
CA PHE A 98 -7.73 -9.10 19.93
C PHE A 98 -7.34 -7.71 20.43
N LYS A 99 -7.62 -7.40 21.68
CA LYS A 99 -7.24 -6.11 22.27
C LYS A 99 -5.77 -5.81 22.00
N ASN A 100 -5.50 -4.73 21.27
CA ASN A 100 -4.18 -4.26 20.86
C ASN A 100 -3.41 -5.16 19.87
N VAL A 101 -4.00 -6.25 19.34
CA VAL A 101 -3.37 -7.12 18.35
C VAL A 101 -4.09 -6.96 17.02
N TYR A 102 -3.34 -6.63 15.99
CA TYR A 102 -3.86 -6.32 14.66
C TYR A 102 -3.23 -7.21 13.60
N LEU A 103 -4.07 -7.72 12.72
CA LEU A 103 -3.66 -8.37 11.48
C LEU A 103 -3.97 -7.43 10.32
N GLY A 104 -3.01 -7.27 9.44
CA GLY A 104 -3.17 -6.43 8.25
C GLY A 104 -2.64 -7.08 6.99
N GLY A 105 -3.18 -6.66 5.87
CA GLY A 105 -2.71 -6.95 4.53
C GLY A 105 -2.63 -5.68 3.71
N SER A 106 -1.64 -5.57 2.85
CA SER A 106 -1.52 -4.44 1.94
C SER A 106 -0.94 -4.85 0.60
N VAL A 107 -1.39 -4.17 -0.44
CA VAL A 107 -0.86 -4.25 -1.80
C VAL A 107 -0.17 -2.93 -2.11
N ARG A 108 0.95 -3.01 -2.79
CA ARG A 108 1.77 -1.86 -3.17
C ARG A 108 2.02 -1.87 -4.65
N LEU A 109 1.91 -0.71 -5.26
CA LEU A 109 2.30 -0.44 -6.63
C LEU A 109 3.45 0.55 -6.60
N GLY A 110 4.62 0.14 -7.06
CA GLY A 110 5.81 0.95 -7.13
C GLY A 110 6.06 1.48 -8.54
N TYR A 111 6.50 2.71 -8.63
CA TYR A 111 7.00 3.30 -9.87
C TYR A 111 8.45 3.73 -9.70
N LEU A 112 9.32 3.16 -10.54
CA LEU A 112 10.75 3.43 -10.51
C LEU A 112 11.05 4.79 -11.14
N VAL A 113 11.53 5.71 -10.32
CA VAL A 113 11.92 7.06 -10.77
C VAL A 113 13.31 7.03 -11.38
N SER A 114 14.27 6.38 -10.69
CA SER A 114 15.65 6.32 -11.13
C SER A 114 16.32 5.04 -10.66
N ALA A 115 17.00 4.37 -11.58
CA ALA A 115 17.91 3.28 -11.30
C ALA A 115 19.04 3.25 -12.34
N PRO A 116 20.23 2.77 -12.00
CA PRO A 116 21.30 2.60 -12.95
C PRO A 116 20.98 1.44 -13.90
N LYS A 117 21.32 1.61 -15.17
CA LYS A 117 21.24 0.54 -16.16
C LYS A 117 22.57 -0.22 -16.13
N LEU A 118 22.48 -1.52 -15.92
CA LEU A 118 23.63 -2.41 -15.93
C LEU A 118 23.64 -3.23 -17.23
N ILE A 119 24.68 -3.07 -18.04
CA ILE A 119 24.84 -3.81 -19.30
C ILE A 119 24.98 -5.31 -19.03
N ASN A 120 25.67 -5.68 -17.95
CA ASN A 120 25.94 -7.07 -17.60
C ASN A 120 24.87 -7.73 -16.72
N ALA A 121 23.84 -6.98 -16.29
CA ALA A 121 22.72 -7.48 -15.49
C ALA A 121 21.45 -6.67 -15.80
N PRO A 122 20.87 -6.83 -17.01
CA PRO A 122 19.75 -6.00 -17.46
C PRO A 122 18.48 -6.19 -16.61
N ASN A 123 18.28 -7.38 -16.07
CA ASN A 123 17.09 -7.74 -15.30
C ASN A 123 17.37 -7.92 -13.82
N HIS A 124 18.26 -7.11 -13.27
CA HIS A 124 18.65 -7.26 -11.87
C HIS A 124 17.52 -6.87 -10.90
N TRP A 125 17.56 -7.51 -9.73
CA TRP A 125 16.62 -7.22 -8.64
C TRP A 125 17.11 -6.02 -7.81
N ILE A 126 16.19 -5.06 -7.56
CA ILE A 126 16.45 -3.96 -6.63
C ILE A 126 15.88 -4.35 -5.25
N PRO A 127 16.71 -4.37 -4.19
CA PRO A 127 16.23 -4.64 -2.84
C PRO A 127 15.10 -3.71 -2.43
N GLY A 128 13.96 -4.29 -2.01
CA GLY A 128 12.79 -3.55 -1.57
C GLY A 128 11.87 -3.02 -2.68
N PHE A 129 12.21 -3.19 -3.95
CA PHE A 129 11.38 -2.85 -5.11
C PHE A 129 10.90 -4.10 -5.84
N ASN A 130 11.56 -4.49 -6.90
CA ASN A 130 11.30 -5.67 -7.72
C ASN A 130 12.40 -5.85 -8.76
N THR A 131 12.21 -6.78 -9.69
CA THR A 131 13.06 -6.90 -10.88
C THR A 131 12.83 -5.70 -11.80
N VAL A 132 13.92 -5.17 -12.32
CA VAL A 132 13.92 -4.05 -13.26
C VAL A 132 14.27 -4.57 -14.64
N THR A 133 13.45 -4.25 -15.63
CA THR A 133 13.74 -4.43 -17.03
C THR A 133 13.88 -3.07 -17.70
N ASP A 134 14.46 -3.01 -18.88
CA ASP A 134 14.65 -1.74 -19.59
C ASP A 134 13.35 -0.98 -19.86
N GLU A 135 12.23 -1.69 -19.97
CA GLU A 135 10.92 -1.14 -20.29
C GLU A 135 9.97 -1.07 -19.09
N ALA A 136 10.13 -1.92 -18.09
CA ALA A 136 9.21 -2.01 -16.96
C ALA A 136 9.68 -1.15 -15.78
N ARG A 137 8.99 -0.03 -15.58
CA ARG A 137 9.20 0.86 -14.42
C ARG A 137 8.23 0.61 -13.28
N PHE A 138 7.29 -0.33 -13.44
CA PHE A 138 6.30 -0.66 -12.43
C PHE A 138 6.67 -1.94 -11.71
N GLY A 139 6.51 -1.92 -10.40
CA GLY A 139 6.64 -3.08 -9.53
C GLY A 139 5.41 -3.24 -8.65
N SER A 140 5.00 -4.47 -8.40
CA SER A 140 3.91 -4.76 -7.46
C SER A 140 4.42 -5.65 -6.35
N SER A 141 3.89 -5.47 -5.16
CA SER A 141 4.20 -6.32 -4.02
C SER A 141 3.01 -6.38 -3.06
N TYR A 142 2.95 -7.45 -2.30
CA TYR A 142 1.98 -7.61 -1.23
C TYR A 142 2.70 -7.85 0.10
N GLN A 143 2.04 -7.51 1.20
CA GLN A 143 2.58 -7.68 2.54
C GLN A 143 1.48 -8.09 3.50
N TYR A 144 1.78 -9.06 4.35
CA TYR A 144 1.03 -9.36 5.56
C TYR A 144 1.76 -8.80 6.77
N GLN A 145 1.00 -8.32 7.74
CA GLN A 145 1.56 -7.68 8.92
C GLN A 145 0.77 -8.11 10.17
N LEU A 146 1.47 -8.58 11.17
CA LEU A 146 0.97 -8.72 12.53
C LEU A 146 1.58 -7.60 13.36
N SER A 147 0.76 -6.82 14.06
CA SER A 147 1.21 -5.70 14.87
C SER A 147 0.57 -5.69 16.24
N TYR A 148 1.33 -5.25 17.22
CA TYR A 148 0.87 -5.05 18.58
C TYR A 148 0.96 -3.56 18.93
N LEU A 149 -0.16 -3.00 19.43
CA LEU A 149 -0.23 -1.62 19.88
C LEU A 149 0.15 -1.56 21.36
N VAL A 150 1.27 -0.92 21.67
CA VAL A 150 1.66 -0.63 23.04
C VAL A 150 0.99 0.69 23.45
N PRO A 151 -0.01 0.69 24.36
CA PRO A 151 -0.67 1.92 24.79
C PRO A 151 0.27 2.69 25.76
N LEU A 152 0.99 3.67 25.23
CA LEU A 152 1.84 4.54 26.04
C LEU A 152 1.03 5.65 26.73
N PHE A 153 -0.07 6.09 26.11
CA PHE A 153 -0.98 7.10 26.63
C PHE A 153 -2.43 6.73 26.27
N GLU A 154 -3.29 6.68 27.27
CA GLU A 154 -4.73 6.53 27.05
C GLU A 154 -5.37 7.93 26.92
N ARG A 155 -5.89 8.25 25.73
CA ARG A 155 -6.76 9.43 25.59
C ARG A 155 -8.19 9.01 25.88
N PRO A 156 -8.91 9.72 26.78
CA PRO A 156 -10.33 9.45 27.01
C PRO A 156 -11.09 9.62 25.68
N LYS A 157 -11.83 8.59 25.26
CA LYS A 157 -12.69 8.66 24.06
C LYS A 157 -13.79 9.68 24.33
N VAL A 158 -13.70 10.85 23.74
CA VAL A 158 -14.79 11.83 23.77
C VAL A 158 -15.86 11.34 22.81
N TYR A 159 -16.88 10.67 23.33
CA TYR A 159 -18.07 10.34 22.56
C TYR A 159 -18.80 11.65 22.23
N ARG A 160 -18.64 12.16 21.02
CA ARG A 160 -19.55 13.17 20.49
C ARG A 160 -20.93 12.53 20.38
N LYS A 161 -21.81 12.81 21.33
CA LYS A 161 -23.25 12.53 21.18
C LYS A 161 -23.69 13.16 19.86
N LYS A 162 -24.15 12.36 18.90
CA LYS A 162 -24.85 12.89 17.73
C LYS A 162 -25.96 13.79 18.28
N LYS A 163 -26.00 15.06 17.86
CA LYS A 163 -27.11 15.93 18.14
C LYS A 163 -28.36 15.23 17.60
N PRO A 164 -29.47 15.12 18.39
CA PRO A 164 -30.67 14.59 17.83
C PRO A 164 -31.04 15.49 16.64
N GLN A 165 -31.27 14.87 15.48
CA GLN A 165 -31.89 15.57 14.36
C GLN A 165 -33.23 16.07 14.89
N LEU A 166 -33.42 17.39 14.98
CA LEU A 166 -34.73 17.96 15.08
C LEU A 166 -35.49 17.48 13.82
N GLU A 167 -36.44 16.58 14.04
CA GLU A 167 -37.50 16.36 13.06
C GLU A 167 -38.09 17.73 12.77
N SER A 168 -37.89 18.20 11.56
CA SER A 168 -38.64 19.33 11.02
C SER A 168 -40.07 18.83 10.93
N GLY A 169 -40.85 19.15 11.96
CA GLY A 169 -42.29 18.98 11.93
C GLY A 169 -42.82 19.69 10.68
N GLY A 170 -43.27 18.88 9.75
CA GLY A 170 -44.05 19.39 8.63
C GLY A 170 -45.30 20.08 9.17
N GLU A 171 -45.31 21.38 9.12
CA GLU A 171 -46.55 22.14 9.19
C GLU A 171 -47.34 21.79 7.95
N ASP A 172 -48.44 21.06 8.16
CA ASP A 172 -49.48 20.88 7.15
C ASP A 172 -50.09 22.23 6.80
N PRO A 173 -50.02 22.71 5.56
CA PRO A 173 -50.55 24.01 5.17
C PRO A 173 -52.07 24.00 4.96
N PHE A 174 -52.86 23.09 5.57
CA PHE A 174 -54.27 22.92 5.27
C PHE A 174 -55.20 22.83 6.49
N SER A 175 -54.91 23.49 7.62
CA SER A 175 -55.91 23.63 8.71
C SER A 175 -56.33 25.07 8.91
N GLY A 176 -56.69 25.71 7.83
CA GLY A 176 -57.37 27.00 7.84
C GLY A 176 -58.78 26.88 7.26
N SER A 177 -59.74 27.12 8.04
CA SER A 177 -61.16 27.37 7.70
C SER A 177 -62.14 26.35 8.27
N ARG A 178 -62.67 26.68 9.39
CA ARG A 178 -64.09 26.73 9.64
C ARG A 178 -64.42 27.02 11.13
N ASN A 179 -64.62 28.24 11.45
CA ASN A 179 -65.53 28.58 12.53
C ASN A 179 -66.33 29.83 12.13
N MET A 180 -67.47 29.57 11.43
CA MET A 180 -68.55 30.49 11.40
C MET A 180 -69.48 30.17 12.55
N GLY A 181 -69.73 31.18 13.35
CA GLY A 181 -71.01 31.58 13.91
C GLY A 181 -71.69 30.57 14.80
N GLN A 182 -71.86 30.95 16.02
CA GLN A 182 -73.20 31.15 16.55
C GLN A 182 -73.16 31.97 17.82
N SER A 183 -73.85 33.08 17.67
CA SER A 183 -74.32 33.99 18.69
C SER A 183 -75.36 33.35 19.61
N GLY A 184 -75.36 33.77 20.82
CA GLY A 184 -76.65 33.88 21.50
C GLY A 184 -76.77 33.23 22.85
N PHE A 185 -76.92 34.00 23.79
CA PHE A 185 -78.05 34.16 24.71
C PHE A 185 -77.70 33.97 26.19
N ARG A 186 -77.76 35.06 26.86
CA ARG A 186 -78.22 35.30 28.23
C ARG A 186 -78.83 34.09 28.98
N ASP A 187 -78.52 33.92 30.23
CA ASP A 187 -79.39 34.45 31.27
C ASP A 187 -78.73 34.31 32.66
N SER A 188 -79.13 35.33 33.41
CA SER A 188 -79.08 35.64 34.79
C SER A 188 -79.42 34.54 35.79
N GLY A 189 -78.83 34.61 36.95
CA GLY A 189 -79.63 34.37 38.14
C GLY A 189 -78.98 33.58 39.31
N PHE A 190 -78.78 34.36 40.40
CA PHE A 190 -78.56 33.98 41.79
C PHE A 190 -77.22 33.47 42.23
#